data_32e2c2a6c385222991787e0dc3d71c70
#
_entry.id   32e2c2a6c385222991787e0dc3d71c70
#
_cell.length_a   1.000
_cell.length_b   1.000
_cell.length_c   1.000
_cell.angle_alpha   90.00
_cell.angle_beta   90.00
_cell.angle_gamma   90.00
#
_symmetry.space_group_name_H-M   'P 1'
#
loop_
_entity.id
_entity.type
_entity.pdbx_description
1 polymer ?
#
loop_
_entity_poly.entity_id
_entity_poly.type
_entity_poly.pdbx_seq_one_letter_code
_entity_poly.pdbx_strand_id
1 'polypeptide(L)'
;MSLALRIFAVAALAFSAALARVGSTQAQVEVPKPVPAQREDQTVTIVVTGDVGINSNNQPVDPGGGYKNGFHAWADTTAEIASDINGNLNFLNLETVVTHRNDLEADTKGQSGPFNFRMHPEGLRHLVGKGFNLVSLANNHSMDYGVAGLKDTLHYVGALRGKGILAAAGLGMNREEASRPYVVRVKGNDIAFAAIGIVTNNLERHRAAPDRPGQIAYRFDDDWAEVRRRLLHSQASLRILSIHYGYEGRVRTDDTQIAQWRGEAAMRDGIDLIIGHHAHVVRGVELTPNGSLIFYGLGNFLHLGTANMTSSGICRDYGLLGRVHLRRGADGKLLVRAVEAIPVTDTHLRPRRLTGEQGADRIHVLNYLAATLDDPAGKARGLRFTPQNSGSGLYCVAGADKDPGRIGALCRNVQPAPLIPATLQSQIAASCSK
;
A
#
# COMPACT_ATOMS: atom_id res chain seq x y z
N MET A 1 -21.22 72.37 18.89
CA MET A 1 -22.61 72.85 19.01
C MET A 1 -23.41 71.67 19.49
N SER A 2 -23.67 71.64 20.77
CA SER A 2 -24.89 71.96 21.53
C SER A 2 -25.93 70.87 21.47
N LEU A 3 -26.07 70.09 22.58
CA LEU A 3 -27.14 70.17 23.60
C LEU A 3 -28.43 69.45 23.11
N ALA A 4 -29.12 68.56 23.84
CA ALA A 4 -29.57 68.65 25.23
C ALA A 4 -30.06 67.30 25.77
N LEU A 5 -29.80 67.14 27.01
CA LEU A 5 -30.34 66.31 28.09
C LEU A 5 -31.86 66.55 28.32
N ARG A 6 -32.67 65.50 28.55
CA ARG A 6 -33.86 65.55 29.39
C ARG A 6 -34.08 64.32 30.22
N ILE A 7 -34.00 64.54 31.53
CA ILE A 7 -34.39 63.72 32.65
C ILE A 7 -35.91 63.79 32.83
N PHE A 8 -36.60 62.69 33.15
CA PHE A 8 -37.87 62.72 33.95
C PHE A 8 -37.87 61.59 34.98
N ALA A 9 -38.04 62.01 36.19
CA ALA A 9 -38.22 61.21 37.38
C ALA A 9 -39.71 61.13 37.75
N VAL A 10 -40.01 60.25 38.79
CA VAL A 10 -41.24 60.21 39.64
C VAL A 10 -42.26 59.20 39.08
N ALA A 11 -42.82 58.27 39.83
CA ALA A 11 -43.20 58.21 41.23
C ALA A 11 -43.38 56.79 41.78
N ALA A 12 -43.05 56.58 42.99
CA ALA A 12 -43.35 55.35 43.79
C ALA A 12 -44.85 55.31 44.22
N LEU A 13 -45.45 54.15 44.07
CA LEU A 13 -46.71 53.84 44.76
C LEU A 13 -46.53 52.40 45.38
N ALA A 14 -46.54 52.42 46.70
CA ALA A 14 -46.59 51.21 47.55
C ALA A 14 -47.96 50.59 47.49
N PHE A 15 -48.10 49.33 47.22
CA PHE A 15 -49.25 48.50 47.54
C PHE A 15 -48.78 47.26 48.29
N SER A 16 -49.15 47.19 49.56
CA SER A 16 -49.01 46.00 50.38
C SER A 16 -50.11 45.00 50.01
N ALA A 17 -49.74 43.80 49.58
CA ALA A 17 -50.70 42.71 49.49
C ALA A 17 -50.02 41.39 49.94
N ALA A 18 -50.78 40.66 50.71
CA ALA A 18 -50.42 39.50 51.51
C ALA A 18 -49.71 38.38 50.82
N LEU A 19 -48.69 37.78 51.46
CA LEU A 19 -48.02 36.55 51.09
C LEU A 19 -48.90 35.32 51.26
N ALA A 20 -49.27 34.68 50.15
CA ALA A 20 -49.63 33.27 50.17
C ALA A 20 -48.37 32.49 49.72
N ARG A 21 -47.77 31.71 50.63
CA ARG A 21 -46.67 30.78 50.28
C ARG A 21 -47.23 29.60 49.47
N VAL A 22 -47.05 29.61 48.18
CA VAL A 22 -47.17 28.41 47.34
C VAL A 22 -45.77 27.79 47.24
N GLY A 23 -45.59 26.67 47.91
CA GLY A 23 -44.35 25.88 47.77
C GLY A 23 -44.20 25.36 46.33
N SER A 24 -43.28 25.94 45.55
CA SER A 24 -42.89 25.40 44.29
C SER A 24 -41.83 24.32 44.51
N THR A 25 -42.24 23.07 44.45
CA THR A 25 -41.31 21.97 44.21
C THR A 25 -40.67 22.15 42.81
N GLN A 26 -39.48 22.73 42.76
CA GLN A 26 -38.66 22.69 41.56
C GLN A 26 -38.26 21.23 41.29
N ALA A 27 -38.85 20.61 40.29
CA ALA A 27 -38.34 19.37 39.74
C ALA A 27 -36.92 19.68 39.21
N GLN A 28 -35.90 19.11 39.85
CA GLN A 28 -34.54 19.09 39.27
C GLN A 28 -34.59 18.31 37.98
N VAL A 29 -34.48 19.00 36.83
CA VAL A 29 -34.23 18.38 35.55
C VAL A 29 -32.80 17.85 35.62
N GLU A 30 -32.66 16.54 35.78
CA GLU A 30 -31.36 15.87 35.67
C GLU A 30 -30.83 16.11 34.22
N VAL A 31 -29.79 16.94 34.11
CA VAL A 31 -29.07 17.12 32.84
C VAL A 31 -28.43 15.78 32.52
N PRO A 32 -28.77 15.14 31.39
CA PRO A 32 -28.16 13.87 31.03
C PRO A 32 -26.63 14.04 31.01
N LYS A 33 -25.91 13.16 31.72
CA LYS A 33 -24.44 13.12 31.62
C LYS A 33 -24.04 13.03 30.15
N PRO A 34 -23.12 13.88 29.67
CA PRO A 34 -22.67 13.81 28.28
C PRO A 34 -22.19 12.37 28.01
N VAL A 35 -22.80 11.74 27.01
CA VAL A 35 -22.36 10.44 26.51
C VAL A 35 -20.90 10.63 26.12
N PRO A 36 -19.94 9.82 26.64
CA PRO A 36 -18.55 9.95 26.27
C PRO A 36 -18.47 9.87 24.75
N ALA A 37 -17.94 10.91 24.11
CA ALA A 37 -17.72 10.89 22.69
C ALA A 37 -16.97 9.58 22.37
N GLN A 38 -17.55 8.73 21.51
CA GLN A 38 -16.87 7.52 21.08
C GLN A 38 -15.51 7.96 20.54
N ARG A 39 -14.43 7.52 21.19
CA ARG A 39 -13.08 7.83 20.73
C ARG A 39 -12.99 7.34 19.30
N GLU A 40 -12.79 8.27 18.38
CA GLU A 40 -12.57 7.96 16.96
C GLU A 40 -11.51 6.87 16.84
N ASP A 41 -11.76 5.86 16.02
CA ASP A 41 -10.81 4.75 15.83
C ASP A 41 -9.52 5.30 15.22
N GLN A 42 -8.47 5.36 16.03
CA GLN A 42 -7.14 5.87 15.67
C GLN A 42 -6.31 4.87 14.86
N THR A 43 -6.89 3.72 14.48
CA THR A 43 -6.24 2.74 13.63
C THR A 43 -5.92 3.34 12.27
N VAL A 44 -4.64 3.33 11.88
CA VAL A 44 -4.21 3.61 10.51
C VAL A 44 -4.17 2.29 9.76
N THR A 45 -4.86 2.21 8.64
CA THR A 45 -4.87 1.03 7.77
C THR A 45 -4.18 1.36 6.45
N ILE A 46 -3.20 0.54 6.07
CA ILE A 46 -2.50 0.61 4.78
C ILE A 46 -2.84 -0.65 4.00
N VAL A 47 -3.38 -0.48 2.79
CA VAL A 47 -3.54 -1.55 1.81
C VAL A 47 -2.35 -1.53 0.89
N VAL A 48 -1.73 -2.69 0.68
CA VAL A 48 -0.61 -2.88 -0.25
C VAL A 48 -1.00 -3.91 -1.30
N THR A 49 -0.72 -3.61 -2.57
CA THR A 49 -1.02 -4.49 -3.69
C THR A 49 0.23 -4.74 -4.53
N GLY A 50 0.19 -5.79 -5.34
CA GLY A 50 1.25 -6.13 -6.27
C GLY A 50 1.30 -5.24 -7.52
N ASP A 51 1.94 -5.74 -8.55
CA ASP A 51 2.25 -5.01 -9.77
C ASP A 51 1.00 -4.69 -10.59
N VAL A 52 0.94 -3.44 -11.07
CA VAL A 52 -0.07 -2.95 -12.02
C VAL A 52 0.64 -2.62 -13.33
N GLY A 53 0.68 -3.58 -14.23
CA GLY A 53 1.23 -3.47 -15.58
C GLY A 53 0.11 -3.48 -16.62
N ILE A 54 0.04 -2.44 -17.45
CA ILE A 54 -1.08 -2.28 -18.38
C ILE A 54 -0.55 -2.16 -19.80
N ASN A 55 -1.16 -2.98 -20.69
CA ASN A 55 -0.81 -3.08 -22.08
C ASN A 55 0.66 -3.49 -22.32
N SER A 56 0.95 -4.05 -23.43
CA SER A 56 2.29 -4.49 -23.80
C SER A 56 2.49 -4.49 -25.30
N ASN A 57 3.74 -4.63 -25.74
CA ASN A 57 4.10 -4.81 -27.14
C ASN A 57 3.60 -3.68 -28.05
N ASN A 58 3.64 -2.43 -27.59
CA ASN A 58 3.33 -1.23 -28.39
C ASN A 58 1.91 -1.19 -28.98
N GLN A 59 0.96 -1.91 -28.40
CA GLN A 59 -0.44 -1.79 -28.80
C GLN A 59 -0.93 -0.35 -28.60
N PRO A 60 -1.85 0.15 -29.44
CA PRO A 60 -2.41 1.49 -29.27
C PRO A 60 -3.00 1.69 -27.89
N VAL A 61 -2.81 2.89 -27.35
CA VAL A 61 -3.38 3.29 -26.06
C VAL A 61 -4.84 3.69 -26.30
N ASP A 62 -5.75 3.05 -25.57
CA ASP A 62 -7.19 3.27 -25.68
C ASP A 62 -7.73 3.89 -24.39
N PRO A 63 -8.51 4.99 -24.45
CA PRO A 63 -9.10 5.61 -23.27
C PRO A 63 -10.09 4.71 -22.53
N GLY A 64 -10.79 3.83 -23.26
CA GLY A 64 -11.74 2.88 -22.66
C GLY A 64 -11.10 1.61 -22.10
N GLY A 65 -9.83 1.38 -22.39
CA GLY A 65 -9.08 0.17 -22.04
C GLY A 65 -8.95 -0.77 -23.23
N GLY A 66 -7.78 -0.85 -23.83
CA GLY A 66 -7.44 -1.77 -24.90
C GLY A 66 -6.18 -2.54 -24.56
N TYR A 67 -6.18 -3.85 -24.78
CA TYR A 67 -5.11 -4.74 -24.36
C TYR A 67 -4.76 -5.75 -25.44
N LYS A 68 -3.60 -6.35 -25.31
CA LYS A 68 -3.13 -7.41 -26.18
C LYS A 68 -4.17 -8.53 -26.43
N ASN A 69 -5.00 -8.81 -25.42
CA ASN A 69 -6.00 -9.90 -25.45
C ASN A 69 -7.45 -9.39 -25.70
N GLY A 70 -7.60 -8.16 -26.19
CA GLY A 70 -8.89 -7.56 -26.46
C GLY A 70 -9.20 -6.33 -25.61
N PHE A 71 -10.43 -5.84 -25.77
CA PHE A 71 -10.93 -4.68 -25.03
C PHE A 71 -11.54 -5.12 -23.69
N HIS A 72 -11.15 -4.46 -22.62
CA HIS A 72 -11.74 -4.60 -21.28
C HIS A 72 -12.00 -3.21 -20.71
N ALA A 73 -13.25 -2.91 -20.38
CA ALA A 73 -13.59 -1.64 -19.74
C ALA A 73 -12.94 -1.54 -18.34
N TRP A 74 -12.45 -0.36 -18.00
CA TRP A 74 -11.81 -0.13 -16.69
C TRP A 74 -12.72 -0.52 -15.51
N ALA A 75 -14.04 -0.23 -15.62
CA ALA A 75 -15.00 -0.59 -14.60
C ALA A 75 -15.03 -2.11 -14.33
N ASP A 76 -14.91 -2.92 -15.37
CA ASP A 76 -14.96 -4.38 -15.26
C ASP A 76 -13.66 -4.94 -14.66
N THR A 77 -12.50 -4.32 -14.96
CA THR A 77 -11.20 -4.80 -14.46
C THR A 77 -11.08 -4.73 -12.94
N THR A 78 -11.83 -3.86 -12.27
CA THR A 78 -11.73 -3.68 -10.82
C THR A 78 -13.03 -3.96 -10.07
N ALA A 79 -14.08 -4.41 -10.76
CA ALA A 79 -15.42 -4.55 -10.18
C ALA A 79 -15.46 -5.41 -8.92
N GLU A 80 -14.75 -6.55 -8.93
CA GLU A 80 -14.79 -7.54 -7.86
C GLU A 80 -13.80 -7.27 -6.70
N ILE A 81 -12.81 -6.37 -6.90
CA ILE A 81 -11.74 -6.12 -5.92
C ILE A 81 -11.80 -4.70 -5.32
N ALA A 82 -12.56 -3.78 -5.92
CA ALA A 82 -12.58 -2.38 -5.51
C ALA A 82 -12.94 -2.16 -4.04
N SER A 83 -13.82 -2.98 -3.47
CA SER A 83 -14.20 -2.90 -2.05
C SER A 83 -13.06 -3.21 -1.09
N ASP A 84 -11.97 -3.82 -1.58
CA ASP A 84 -10.80 -4.14 -0.79
C ASP A 84 -9.78 -3.00 -0.72
N ILE A 85 -9.91 -2.01 -1.61
CA ILE A 85 -9.07 -0.81 -1.64
C ILE A 85 -9.67 0.23 -0.68
N ASN A 86 -9.63 -0.07 0.62
CA ASN A 86 -10.36 0.67 1.66
C ASN A 86 -9.49 1.10 2.85
N GLY A 87 -8.19 1.19 2.66
CA GLY A 87 -7.25 1.74 3.66
C GLY A 87 -7.26 3.27 3.71
N ASN A 88 -6.61 3.82 4.71
CA ASN A 88 -6.26 5.24 4.72
C ASN A 88 -5.21 5.57 3.65
N LEU A 89 -4.26 4.64 3.46
CA LEU A 89 -3.33 4.62 2.35
C LEU A 89 -3.55 3.32 1.56
N ASN A 90 -3.64 3.44 0.25
CA ASN A 90 -3.80 2.32 -0.67
C ASN A 90 -2.69 2.40 -1.71
N PHE A 91 -1.75 1.49 -1.60
CA PHE A 91 -0.53 1.46 -2.38
C PHE A 91 -0.72 0.65 -3.67
N LEU A 92 -0.14 1.14 -4.76
CA LEU A 92 0.11 0.39 -5.98
C LEU A 92 1.51 0.65 -6.53
N ASN A 93 2.12 -0.36 -7.15
CA ASN A 93 3.26 -0.18 -8.05
C ASN A 93 2.73 0.03 -9.47
N LEU A 94 2.92 1.24 -10.02
CA LEU A 94 2.48 1.60 -11.37
C LEU A 94 3.55 1.19 -12.37
N GLU A 95 3.51 -0.07 -12.80
CA GLU A 95 4.50 -0.70 -13.67
C GLU A 95 4.18 -0.48 -15.14
N THR A 96 4.01 0.78 -15.53
CA THR A 96 3.65 1.18 -16.89
C THR A 96 3.89 2.67 -17.10
N VAL A 97 4.17 3.09 -18.31
CA VAL A 97 4.14 4.50 -18.70
C VAL A 97 2.68 4.95 -18.84
N VAL A 98 2.35 6.13 -18.33
CA VAL A 98 1.03 6.76 -18.50
C VAL A 98 1.11 7.80 -19.58
N THR A 99 0.45 7.56 -20.72
CA THR A 99 0.44 8.48 -21.86
C THR A 99 -0.82 8.28 -22.71
N HIS A 100 -1.32 9.34 -23.32
CA HIS A 100 -2.38 9.28 -24.35
C HIS A 100 -1.80 9.13 -25.77
N ARG A 101 -0.48 9.19 -25.89
CA ARG A 101 0.23 9.26 -27.17
C ARG A 101 0.49 7.86 -27.71
N ASN A 102 0.25 7.69 -29.01
CA ASN A 102 0.55 6.47 -29.77
C ASN A 102 1.79 6.61 -30.67
N ASP A 103 2.36 7.82 -30.75
CA ASP A 103 3.53 8.17 -31.58
C ASP A 103 4.86 8.06 -30.84
N LEU A 104 4.86 7.70 -29.54
CA LEU A 104 6.10 7.54 -28.80
C LEU A 104 6.85 6.29 -29.25
N GLU A 105 8.15 6.47 -29.50
CA GLU A 105 9.06 5.37 -29.80
C GLU A 105 9.35 4.54 -28.54
N ALA A 106 9.22 3.23 -28.66
CA ALA A 106 9.49 2.31 -27.57
C ALA A 106 10.99 2.11 -27.37
N ASP A 107 11.44 2.10 -26.11
CA ASP A 107 12.83 1.79 -25.79
C ASP A 107 13.13 0.31 -26.02
N THR A 108 14.22 0.00 -26.67
CA THR A 108 14.67 -1.37 -26.93
C THR A 108 15.21 -2.06 -25.68
N LYS A 109 15.48 -1.31 -24.60
CA LYS A 109 16.07 -1.83 -23.37
C LYS A 109 17.37 -2.62 -23.56
N GLY A 110 18.01 -2.45 -24.71
CA GLY A 110 19.21 -3.20 -25.08
C GLY A 110 18.97 -4.69 -25.32
N GLN A 111 17.75 -5.08 -25.69
CA GLN A 111 17.36 -6.48 -25.94
C GLN A 111 16.47 -6.60 -27.19
N SER A 112 16.38 -7.82 -27.73
CA SER A 112 15.48 -8.11 -28.85
C SER A 112 14.07 -8.37 -28.31
N GLY A 113 13.07 -7.63 -28.84
CA GLY A 113 11.65 -7.82 -28.50
C GLY A 113 11.32 -7.53 -27.03
N PRO A 114 11.70 -6.38 -26.47
CA PRO A 114 11.40 -6.06 -25.10
C PRO A 114 9.88 -5.92 -24.87
N PHE A 115 9.42 -6.25 -23.68
CA PHE A 115 8.08 -5.86 -23.25
C PHE A 115 8.08 -4.38 -22.94
N ASN A 116 7.16 -3.63 -23.56
CA ASN A 116 6.96 -2.21 -23.32
C ASN A 116 5.50 -1.97 -22.92
N PHE A 117 5.30 -1.30 -21.80
CA PHE A 117 3.98 -1.07 -21.21
C PHE A 117 3.61 0.39 -21.28
N ARG A 118 2.37 0.65 -21.67
CA ARG A 118 1.76 1.98 -21.61
C ARG A 118 0.27 1.89 -21.32
N MET A 119 -0.24 2.85 -20.59
CA MET A 119 -1.63 2.95 -20.17
C MET A 119 -2.16 4.34 -20.52
N HIS A 120 -3.40 4.39 -21.01
CA HIS A 120 -4.08 5.68 -21.18
C HIS A 120 -4.32 6.34 -19.81
N PRO A 121 -4.26 7.70 -19.70
CA PRO A 121 -4.48 8.41 -18.43
C PRO A 121 -5.83 8.13 -17.77
N GLU A 122 -6.85 7.72 -18.53
CA GLU A 122 -8.13 7.27 -17.96
C GLU A 122 -7.97 6.05 -17.05
N GLY A 123 -7.06 5.12 -17.36
CA GLY A 123 -6.76 3.99 -16.49
C GLY A 123 -6.20 4.44 -15.14
N LEU A 124 -5.26 5.40 -15.14
CA LEU A 124 -4.77 5.98 -13.89
C LEU A 124 -5.88 6.70 -13.12
N ARG A 125 -6.71 7.50 -13.79
CA ARG A 125 -7.87 8.16 -13.15
C ARG A 125 -8.83 7.15 -12.54
N HIS A 126 -9.08 6.05 -13.25
CA HIS A 126 -9.93 4.97 -12.76
C HIS A 126 -9.35 4.34 -11.48
N LEU A 127 -8.06 3.95 -11.48
CA LEU A 127 -7.41 3.34 -10.31
C LEU A 127 -7.42 4.29 -9.10
N VAL A 128 -7.11 5.56 -9.31
CA VAL A 128 -7.20 6.60 -8.27
C VAL A 128 -8.63 6.77 -7.76
N GLY A 129 -9.62 6.74 -8.67
CA GLY A 129 -11.06 6.76 -8.33
C GLY A 129 -11.51 5.54 -7.51
N LYS A 130 -10.79 4.41 -7.58
CA LYS A 130 -11.03 3.23 -6.72
C LYS A 130 -10.33 3.32 -5.37
N GLY A 131 -9.59 4.39 -5.09
CA GLY A 131 -8.98 4.67 -3.80
C GLY A 131 -7.46 4.51 -3.74
N PHE A 132 -6.79 4.12 -4.83
CA PHE A 132 -5.33 4.11 -4.85
C PHE A 132 -4.79 5.53 -4.73
N ASN A 133 -3.94 5.76 -3.71
CA ASN A 133 -3.48 7.10 -3.35
C ASN A 133 -1.99 7.18 -2.99
N LEU A 134 -1.31 6.03 -2.93
CA LEU A 134 0.13 5.91 -2.68
C LEU A 134 0.77 5.14 -3.84
N VAL A 135 1.58 5.80 -4.67
CA VAL A 135 2.00 5.28 -5.98
C VAL A 135 3.51 5.15 -6.07
N SER A 136 4.01 3.94 -6.30
CA SER A 136 5.38 3.70 -6.72
C SER A 136 5.50 3.88 -8.23
N LEU A 137 6.49 4.64 -8.68
CA LEU A 137 6.79 4.89 -10.08
C LEU A 137 8.14 4.30 -10.51
N ALA A 138 8.94 3.76 -9.57
CA ALA A 138 10.25 3.20 -9.87
C ALA A 138 10.16 1.71 -10.17
N ASN A 139 10.31 1.32 -11.43
CA ASN A 139 10.29 -0.05 -11.92
C ASN A 139 10.95 -0.16 -13.31
N ASN A 140 11.16 -1.37 -13.80
CA ASN A 140 11.81 -1.62 -15.10
C ASN A 140 10.97 -1.18 -16.32
N HIS A 141 9.71 -0.77 -16.12
CA HIS A 141 8.81 -0.27 -17.17
C HIS A 141 8.62 1.26 -17.14
N SER A 142 9.21 1.94 -16.16
CA SER A 142 9.08 3.40 -16.00
C SER A 142 9.61 4.22 -17.18
N MET A 143 10.54 3.65 -17.94
CA MET A 143 11.23 4.29 -19.05
C MET A 143 10.97 3.59 -20.41
N ASP A 144 9.89 2.83 -20.52
CA ASP A 144 9.56 2.06 -21.72
C ASP A 144 9.39 2.90 -22.98
N TYR A 145 9.13 4.18 -22.84
CA TYR A 145 9.05 5.17 -23.92
C TYR A 145 9.99 6.35 -23.65
N GLY A 146 11.14 6.06 -23.04
CA GLY A 146 12.19 7.03 -22.76
C GLY A 146 11.73 8.23 -21.93
N VAL A 147 12.43 9.34 -22.09
CA VAL A 147 12.15 10.59 -21.34
C VAL A 147 10.78 11.17 -21.71
N ALA A 148 10.28 10.97 -22.92
CA ALA A 148 8.97 11.47 -23.33
C ALA A 148 7.85 10.77 -22.53
N GLY A 149 7.90 9.44 -22.44
CA GLY A 149 6.96 8.65 -21.64
C GLY A 149 7.04 8.95 -20.16
N LEU A 150 8.25 9.14 -19.61
CA LEU A 150 8.46 9.59 -18.24
C LEU A 150 7.79 10.94 -17.96
N LYS A 151 7.99 11.93 -18.84
CA LYS A 151 7.37 13.27 -18.69
C LYS A 151 5.85 13.19 -18.70
N ASP A 152 5.27 12.40 -19.61
CA ASP A 152 3.83 12.18 -19.66
C ASP A 152 3.33 11.56 -18.35
N THR A 153 4.02 10.52 -17.85
CA THR A 153 3.69 9.87 -16.56
C THR A 153 3.71 10.89 -15.41
N LEU A 154 4.78 11.67 -15.29
CA LEU A 154 4.89 12.71 -14.25
C LEU A 154 3.78 13.78 -14.37
N HIS A 155 3.42 14.18 -15.60
CA HIS A 155 2.34 15.12 -15.89
C HIS A 155 0.99 14.58 -15.38
N TYR A 156 0.60 13.35 -15.76
CA TYR A 156 -0.70 12.78 -15.40
C TYR A 156 -0.79 12.44 -13.91
N VAL A 157 0.27 11.92 -13.31
CA VAL A 157 0.36 11.70 -11.86
C VAL A 157 0.28 13.03 -11.11
N GLY A 158 1.01 14.07 -11.60
CA GLY A 158 0.99 15.41 -11.03
C GLY A 158 -0.40 16.05 -11.07
N ALA A 159 -1.15 15.87 -12.16
CA ALA A 159 -2.51 16.38 -12.31
C ALA A 159 -3.53 15.79 -11.31
N LEU A 160 -3.22 14.59 -10.75
CA LEU A 160 -4.04 13.91 -9.75
C LEU A 160 -3.56 14.11 -8.31
N ARG A 161 -2.43 14.79 -8.09
CA ARG A 161 -1.99 15.15 -6.73
C ARG A 161 -3.00 16.10 -6.09
N GLY A 162 -3.38 15.80 -4.86
CA GLY A 162 -4.44 16.51 -4.13
C GLY A 162 -5.86 16.23 -4.65
N LYS A 163 -6.00 15.41 -5.72
CA LYS A 163 -7.27 14.95 -6.28
C LYS A 163 -7.43 13.43 -6.21
N GLY A 164 -6.80 12.82 -5.24
CA GLY A 164 -6.81 11.37 -5.00
C GLY A 164 -5.42 10.81 -4.72
N ILE A 165 -4.38 11.20 -5.47
CA ILE A 165 -3.00 10.82 -5.16
C ILE A 165 -2.46 11.68 -4.02
N LEU A 166 -2.07 11.03 -2.92
CA LEU A 166 -1.42 11.67 -1.77
C LEU A 166 0.09 11.73 -1.95
N ALA A 167 0.70 10.63 -2.44
CA ALA A 167 2.12 10.58 -2.75
C ALA A 167 2.42 9.68 -3.94
N ALA A 168 3.43 10.08 -4.74
CA ALA A 168 4.00 9.28 -5.82
C ALA A 168 5.52 9.51 -5.83
N ALA A 169 6.31 8.44 -5.84
CA ALA A 169 7.76 8.49 -5.68
C ALA A 169 8.51 7.58 -6.65
N GLY A 170 9.79 7.85 -6.87
CA GLY A 170 10.72 7.00 -7.60
C GLY A 170 11.10 7.47 -9.00
N LEU A 171 10.36 8.44 -9.57
CA LEU A 171 10.68 9.11 -10.84
C LEU A 171 10.86 10.61 -10.62
N GLY A 172 11.67 11.27 -11.45
CA GLY A 172 11.85 12.72 -11.42
C GLY A 172 12.48 13.27 -12.68
N MET A 173 12.43 14.59 -12.81
CA MET A 173 13.12 15.33 -13.86
C MET A 173 14.63 15.40 -13.63
N ASN A 174 15.06 15.02 -12.42
CA ASN A 174 16.44 14.90 -12.00
C ASN A 174 16.55 13.93 -10.82
N ARG A 175 17.78 13.65 -10.38
CA ARG A 175 18.03 12.72 -9.27
C ARG A 175 17.44 13.19 -7.94
N GLU A 176 17.44 14.51 -7.70
CA GLU A 176 16.86 15.06 -6.46
C GLU A 176 15.36 14.76 -6.38
N GLU A 177 14.62 14.98 -7.46
CA GLU A 177 13.19 14.69 -7.52
C GLU A 177 12.91 13.20 -7.43
N ALA A 178 13.64 12.36 -8.17
CA ALA A 178 13.45 10.92 -8.18
C ALA A 178 13.72 10.26 -6.82
N SER A 179 14.67 10.79 -6.03
CA SER A 179 15.03 10.27 -4.71
C SER A 179 14.25 10.87 -3.54
N ARG A 180 13.37 11.85 -3.81
CA ARG A 180 12.66 12.59 -2.77
C ARG A 180 11.59 11.74 -2.10
N PRO A 181 11.60 11.57 -0.76
CA PRO A 181 10.47 11.03 -0.03
C PRO A 181 9.32 12.04 0.04
N TYR A 182 8.11 11.55 0.05
CA TYR A 182 6.89 12.34 0.26
C TYR A 182 6.33 12.04 1.65
N VAL A 183 6.01 13.08 2.40
CA VAL A 183 5.37 12.95 3.71
C VAL A 183 3.89 13.26 3.56
N VAL A 184 3.05 12.31 3.99
CA VAL A 184 1.59 12.44 4.02
C VAL A 184 1.09 12.38 5.45
N ARG A 185 0.08 13.19 5.78
CA ARG A 185 -0.51 13.20 7.11
C ARG A 185 -1.81 12.42 7.16
N VAL A 186 -1.83 11.36 7.99
CA VAL A 186 -2.96 10.45 8.14
C VAL A 186 -3.32 10.31 9.61
N LYS A 187 -4.54 10.67 9.99
CA LYS A 187 -5.02 10.60 11.40
C LYS A 187 -3.98 11.17 12.39
N GLY A 188 -3.42 12.34 12.08
CA GLY A 188 -2.45 13.01 12.93
C GLY A 188 -1.03 12.42 12.92
N ASN A 189 -0.75 11.41 12.07
CA ASN A 189 0.56 10.79 11.92
C ASN A 189 1.20 11.22 10.60
N ASP A 190 2.47 11.58 10.62
CA ASP A 190 3.25 11.85 9.42
C ASP A 190 3.87 10.54 8.94
N ILE A 191 3.60 10.18 7.70
CA ILE A 191 4.04 8.94 7.05
C ILE A 191 4.91 9.32 5.86
N ALA A 192 6.17 8.90 5.86
CA ALA A 192 7.11 9.13 4.78
C ALA A 192 7.09 7.95 3.80
N PHE A 193 7.05 8.25 2.52
CA PHE A 193 7.04 7.29 1.43
C PHE A 193 8.13 7.59 0.41
N ALA A 194 8.93 6.60 0.05
CA ALA A 194 9.88 6.63 -1.05
C ALA A 194 9.76 5.35 -1.88
N ALA A 195 10.29 5.37 -3.10
CA ALA A 195 10.33 4.22 -3.98
C ALA A 195 11.67 4.16 -4.71
N ILE A 196 12.14 2.94 -4.98
CA ILE A 196 13.35 2.64 -5.74
C ILE A 196 13.12 1.40 -6.59
N GLY A 197 13.65 1.36 -7.81
CA GLY A 197 13.40 0.26 -8.72
C GLY A 197 14.62 -0.20 -9.50
N ILE A 198 14.50 -1.36 -10.12
CA ILE A 198 15.52 -1.88 -11.03
C ILE A 198 15.43 -1.16 -12.38
N VAL A 199 16.57 -0.90 -13.00
CA VAL A 199 16.67 -0.55 -14.41
C VAL A 199 17.04 -1.80 -15.21
N THR A 200 16.35 -2.03 -16.31
CA THR A 200 16.59 -3.18 -17.17
C THR A 200 18.03 -3.15 -17.69
N ASN A 201 18.73 -4.28 -17.63
CA ASN A 201 20.12 -4.43 -18.07
C ASN A 201 21.08 -3.35 -17.52
N ASN A 202 20.79 -2.78 -16.33
CA ASN A 202 21.56 -1.71 -15.70
C ASN A 202 21.79 -0.49 -16.63
N LEU A 203 20.79 -0.12 -17.43
CA LEU A 203 20.90 1.01 -18.37
C LEU A 203 20.97 2.33 -17.61
N GLU A 204 22.15 2.93 -17.57
CA GLU A 204 22.36 4.23 -16.89
C GLU A 204 21.50 5.34 -17.49
N ARG A 205 21.13 5.27 -18.78
CA ARG A 205 20.24 6.28 -19.39
C ARG A 205 18.84 6.31 -18.79
N HIS A 206 18.41 5.24 -18.12
CA HIS A 206 17.14 5.17 -17.40
C HIS A 206 17.25 5.68 -15.95
N ARG A 207 18.47 5.83 -15.47
CA ARG A 207 18.77 6.35 -14.14
C ARG A 207 18.70 7.87 -14.13
N ALA A 208 18.09 8.45 -13.12
CA ALA A 208 18.10 9.89 -12.88
C ALA A 208 19.52 10.38 -12.55
N ALA A 209 19.91 11.51 -13.16
CA ALA A 209 21.14 12.22 -12.85
C ALA A 209 20.82 13.66 -12.42
N PRO A 210 21.78 14.45 -11.93
CA PRO A 210 21.51 15.84 -11.51
C PRO A 210 20.80 16.69 -12.55
N ASP A 211 21.06 16.43 -13.84
CA ASP A 211 20.56 17.16 -15.00
C ASP A 211 19.76 16.28 -15.98
N ARG A 212 19.46 15.03 -15.60
CA ARG A 212 18.78 14.06 -16.47
C ARG A 212 17.57 13.43 -15.78
N PRO A 213 16.39 13.44 -16.45
CA PRO A 213 15.22 12.69 -16.02
C PRO A 213 15.47 11.19 -15.94
N GLY A 214 14.83 10.52 -14.99
CA GLY A 214 14.94 9.07 -14.85
C GLY A 214 14.31 8.59 -13.54
N GLN A 215 14.54 7.32 -13.25
CA GLN A 215 14.21 6.72 -11.97
C GLN A 215 15.43 6.64 -11.05
N ILE A 216 15.18 6.52 -9.76
CA ILE A 216 16.20 6.12 -8.80
C ILE A 216 16.36 4.60 -8.85
N ALA A 217 17.63 4.12 -8.93
CA ALA A 217 17.91 2.76 -9.38
C ALA A 217 18.57 1.90 -8.28
N TYR A 218 17.90 0.81 -7.91
CA TYR A 218 18.22 -0.06 -6.77
C TYR A 218 19.65 -0.65 -6.80
N ARG A 219 20.16 -1.02 -7.98
CA ARG A 219 21.49 -1.66 -8.13
C ARG A 219 22.66 -0.67 -8.12
N PHE A 220 22.40 0.62 -7.97
CA PHE A 220 23.43 1.63 -7.86
C PHE A 220 23.54 2.06 -6.39
N ASP A 221 24.65 1.74 -5.75
CA ASP A 221 24.86 1.94 -4.31
C ASP A 221 24.65 3.40 -3.86
N ASP A 222 25.03 4.36 -4.70
CA ASP A 222 24.84 5.78 -4.42
C ASP A 222 23.37 6.20 -4.49
N ASP A 223 22.54 5.58 -5.36
CA ASP A 223 21.10 5.80 -5.40
C ASP A 223 20.40 5.18 -4.19
N TRP A 224 20.80 3.94 -3.85
CA TRP A 224 20.31 3.28 -2.64
C TRP A 224 20.63 4.12 -1.39
N ALA A 225 21.89 4.55 -1.25
CA ALA A 225 22.32 5.36 -0.12
C ALA A 225 21.56 6.70 -0.04
N GLU A 226 21.29 7.34 -1.18
CA GLU A 226 20.60 8.64 -1.22
C GLU A 226 19.12 8.51 -0.81
N VAL A 227 18.37 7.54 -1.38
CA VAL A 227 16.97 7.30 -1.00
C VAL A 227 16.87 6.94 0.48
N ARG A 228 17.73 6.03 0.94
CA ARG A 228 17.81 5.61 2.33
C ARG A 228 18.06 6.82 3.25
N ARG A 229 19.10 7.59 2.96
CA ARG A 229 19.47 8.77 3.75
C ARG A 229 18.29 9.75 3.85
N ARG A 230 17.64 10.07 2.73
CA ARG A 230 16.51 11.01 2.70
C ARG A 230 15.30 10.48 3.48
N LEU A 231 14.99 9.21 3.32
CA LEU A 231 13.85 8.58 4.00
C LEU A 231 14.08 8.53 5.52
N LEU A 232 15.30 8.17 5.97
CA LEU A 232 15.63 8.09 7.39
C LEU A 232 15.72 9.47 8.06
N HIS A 233 16.03 10.53 7.31
CA HIS A 233 16.02 11.92 7.84
C HIS A 233 14.60 12.50 7.97
N SER A 234 13.57 11.83 7.43
CA SER A 234 12.20 12.27 7.65
C SER A 234 11.80 12.10 9.12
N GLN A 235 11.16 13.12 9.69
CA GLN A 235 10.60 13.07 11.05
C GLN A 235 9.22 12.39 11.05
N ALA A 236 9.15 11.20 10.46
CA ALA A 236 7.88 10.49 10.27
C ALA A 236 7.63 9.45 11.37
N SER A 237 6.35 9.23 11.66
CA SER A 237 5.86 8.17 12.55
C SER A 237 5.93 6.78 11.89
N LEU A 238 6.06 6.73 10.56
CA LEU A 238 6.23 5.52 9.76
C LEU A 238 7.01 5.86 8.49
N ARG A 239 7.99 5.04 8.15
CA ARG A 239 8.79 5.15 6.92
C ARG A 239 8.50 3.96 6.02
N ILE A 240 7.98 4.24 4.83
CA ILE A 240 7.63 3.23 3.84
C ILE A 240 8.60 3.31 2.67
N LEU A 241 9.20 2.19 2.30
CA LEU A 241 10.00 2.05 1.09
C LEU A 241 9.40 0.99 0.17
N SER A 242 9.01 1.41 -1.03
CA SER A 242 8.69 0.48 -2.12
C SER A 242 9.98 0.11 -2.86
N ILE A 243 10.18 -1.19 -3.08
CA ILE A 243 11.35 -1.71 -3.78
C ILE A 243 10.91 -2.63 -4.91
N HIS A 244 11.16 -2.21 -6.15
CA HIS A 244 10.90 -3.04 -7.32
C HIS A 244 12.17 -3.77 -7.72
N TYR A 245 12.38 -4.98 -7.15
CA TYR A 245 13.57 -5.78 -7.34
C TYR A 245 13.34 -7.27 -7.03
N GLY A 246 14.05 -8.14 -7.74
CA GLY A 246 14.08 -9.58 -7.50
C GLY A 246 14.29 -10.36 -8.81
N TYR A 247 14.11 -11.67 -8.74
CA TYR A 247 14.11 -12.54 -9.92
C TYR A 247 12.68 -12.92 -10.28
N GLU A 248 12.28 -12.63 -11.51
CA GLU A 248 10.94 -12.96 -12.01
C GLU A 248 10.65 -14.46 -11.91
N GLY A 249 9.44 -14.80 -11.48
CA GLY A 249 8.97 -16.17 -11.33
C GLY A 249 9.56 -16.96 -10.15
N ARG A 250 10.62 -16.48 -9.47
CA ARG A 250 11.17 -17.14 -8.29
C ARG A 250 10.35 -16.84 -7.05
N VAL A 251 9.73 -17.88 -6.48
CA VAL A 251 8.91 -17.75 -5.26
C VAL A 251 9.75 -17.63 -3.99
N ARG A 252 10.99 -18.15 -3.99
CA ARG A 252 11.93 -17.97 -2.86
C ARG A 252 12.74 -16.70 -3.07
N THR A 253 12.81 -15.90 -2.03
CA THR A 253 13.66 -14.69 -2.00
C THR A 253 15.13 -15.13 -1.87
N ASP A 254 16.03 -14.48 -2.60
CA ASP A 254 17.45 -14.76 -2.46
C ASP A 254 18.02 -14.18 -1.15
N ASP A 255 19.10 -14.82 -0.68
CA ASP A 255 19.69 -14.49 0.62
C ASP A 255 20.26 -13.08 0.69
N THR A 256 20.77 -12.55 -0.44
CA THR A 256 21.32 -11.19 -0.50
C THR A 256 20.20 -10.16 -0.33
N GLN A 257 19.07 -10.36 -1.03
CA GLN A 257 17.89 -9.52 -0.89
C GLN A 257 17.35 -9.57 0.54
N ILE A 258 17.26 -10.78 1.13
CA ILE A 258 16.82 -10.96 2.52
C ILE A 258 17.76 -10.20 3.47
N ALA A 259 19.05 -10.41 3.35
CA ALA A 259 20.05 -9.79 4.26
C ALA A 259 19.99 -8.25 4.20
N GLN A 260 19.93 -7.67 2.98
CA GLN A 260 19.88 -6.23 2.79
C GLN A 260 18.58 -5.62 3.34
N TRP A 261 17.41 -6.15 2.95
CA TRP A 261 16.14 -5.57 3.35
C TRP A 261 15.88 -5.74 4.86
N ARG A 262 16.21 -6.92 5.38
CA ARG A 262 16.14 -7.18 6.83
C ARG A 262 17.09 -6.28 7.61
N GLY A 263 18.31 -6.07 7.11
CA GLY A 263 19.29 -5.17 7.72
C GLY A 263 18.75 -3.75 7.87
N GLU A 264 18.14 -3.20 6.83
CA GLU A 264 17.54 -1.86 6.86
C GLU A 264 16.31 -1.78 7.79
N ALA A 265 15.47 -2.80 7.79
CA ALA A 265 14.27 -2.86 8.62
C ALA A 265 14.60 -3.12 10.11
N ALA A 266 15.70 -3.83 10.41
CA ALA A 266 16.07 -4.17 11.79
C ALA A 266 16.77 -3.04 12.55
N MET A 267 17.17 -1.95 11.88
CA MET A 267 17.75 -0.79 12.55
C MET A 267 16.72 -0.09 13.43
N ARG A 268 17.16 0.44 14.58
CA ARG A 268 16.28 1.12 15.56
C ARG A 268 15.42 2.22 14.93
N ASP A 269 16.01 3.02 14.06
CA ASP A 269 15.34 4.10 13.33
C ASP A 269 15.37 3.83 11.82
N GLY A 270 15.23 2.57 11.44
CA GLY A 270 15.26 2.09 10.07
C GLY A 270 13.97 2.30 9.31
N ILE A 271 13.76 1.46 8.29
CA ILE A 271 12.57 1.47 7.47
C ILE A 271 11.50 0.60 8.13
N ASP A 272 10.32 1.18 8.40
CA ASP A 272 9.27 0.53 9.17
C ASP A 272 8.41 -0.42 8.32
N LEU A 273 8.24 -0.13 7.01
CA LEU A 273 7.51 -0.97 6.07
C LEU A 273 8.24 -1.02 4.73
N ILE A 274 8.64 -2.23 4.30
CA ILE A 274 9.20 -2.48 2.97
C ILE A 274 8.16 -3.23 2.14
N ILE A 275 7.90 -2.75 0.91
CA ILE A 275 6.93 -3.31 -0.02
C ILE A 275 7.68 -3.74 -1.28
N GLY A 276 7.82 -5.06 -1.47
CA GLY A 276 8.59 -5.68 -2.56
C GLY A 276 7.73 -6.05 -3.77
N HIS A 277 8.31 -5.87 -4.95
CA HIS A 277 7.69 -6.06 -6.25
C HIS A 277 8.65 -6.68 -7.27
N HIS A 278 8.26 -6.79 -8.57
CA HIS A 278 9.03 -7.27 -9.71
C HIS A 278 9.04 -8.79 -9.92
N ALA A 279 9.00 -9.57 -8.86
CA ALA A 279 9.07 -11.02 -9.02
C ALA A 279 7.83 -11.63 -9.71
N HIS A 280 6.73 -10.89 -9.83
CA HIS A 280 5.42 -11.30 -10.36
C HIS A 280 4.81 -12.51 -9.67
N VAL A 281 5.40 -12.94 -8.55
CA VAL A 281 4.93 -14.03 -7.67
C VAL A 281 4.92 -13.58 -6.22
N VAL A 282 4.06 -14.18 -5.43
CA VAL A 282 4.01 -13.94 -3.99
C VAL A 282 5.22 -14.58 -3.31
N ARG A 283 5.82 -13.84 -2.39
CA ARG A 283 6.93 -14.28 -1.54
C ARG A 283 6.57 -14.16 -0.07
N GLY A 284 7.44 -14.66 0.80
CA GLY A 284 7.22 -14.59 2.24
C GLY A 284 7.03 -13.17 2.77
N VAL A 285 6.42 -13.08 3.95
CA VAL A 285 6.25 -11.84 4.72
C VAL A 285 6.99 -11.98 6.04
N GLU A 286 7.69 -10.96 6.49
CA GLU A 286 8.47 -10.97 7.72
C GLU A 286 8.10 -9.80 8.62
N LEU A 287 8.02 -10.06 9.94
CA LEU A 287 7.98 -9.02 10.95
C LEU A 287 9.27 -9.11 11.76
N THR A 288 10.09 -8.05 11.72
CA THR A 288 11.36 -8.01 12.44
C THR A 288 11.14 -7.85 13.95
N PRO A 289 12.12 -8.17 14.80
CA PRO A 289 11.97 -8.05 16.25
C PRO A 289 11.67 -6.64 16.75
N ASN A 290 12.05 -5.59 16.00
CA ASN A 290 11.73 -4.19 16.29
C ASN A 290 10.37 -3.73 15.72
N GLY A 291 9.60 -4.64 15.10
CA GLY A 291 8.24 -4.38 14.62
C GLY A 291 8.13 -3.85 13.19
N SER A 292 9.23 -3.81 12.42
CA SER A 292 9.18 -3.45 11.01
C SER A 292 8.66 -4.61 10.15
N LEU A 293 7.83 -4.31 9.14
CA LEU A 293 7.18 -5.29 8.29
C LEU A 293 7.79 -5.30 6.89
N ILE A 294 8.07 -6.49 6.35
CA ILE A 294 8.62 -6.67 5.00
C ILE A 294 7.73 -7.62 4.21
N PHE A 295 7.19 -7.14 3.10
CA PHE A 295 6.65 -7.97 2.03
C PHE A 295 7.74 -8.16 0.99
N TYR A 296 8.25 -9.39 0.82
CA TYR A 296 9.34 -9.66 -0.14
C TYR A 296 8.86 -9.75 -1.59
N GLY A 297 7.56 -9.91 -1.80
CA GLY A 297 6.91 -9.89 -3.11
C GLY A 297 5.40 -10.07 -2.97
N LEU A 298 4.64 -9.23 -3.66
CA LEU A 298 3.17 -9.27 -3.63
C LEU A 298 2.57 -9.92 -4.89
N GLY A 299 3.42 -10.32 -5.87
CA GLY A 299 2.96 -10.82 -7.16
C GLY A 299 2.27 -9.74 -7.98
N ASN A 300 1.42 -10.17 -8.92
CA ASN A 300 0.63 -9.25 -9.73
C ASN A 300 -0.68 -8.88 -9.03
N PHE A 301 -1.13 -7.63 -9.20
CA PHE A 301 -2.47 -7.21 -8.81
C PHE A 301 -3.40 -7.06 -10.03
N LEU A 302 -3.00 -6.23 -11.00
CA LEU A 302 -3.70 -6.06 -12.27
C LEU A 302 -2.65 -5.93 -13.38
N HIS A 303 -2.30 -7.03 -14.00
CA HIS A 303 -1.21 -7.06 -14.98
C HIS A 303 -1.72 -7.52 -16.35
N LEU A 304 -2.35 -6.58 -17.04
CA LEU A 304 -2.97 -6.81 -18.34
C LEU A 304 -1.89 -6.97 -19.43
N GLY A 305 -1.87 -8.10 -20.07
CA GLY A 305 -0.86 -8.45 -21.08
C GLY A 305 0.11 -9.55 -20.64
N THR A 306 0.08 -9.96 -19.37
CA THR A 306 0.75 -11.21 -18.97
C THR A 306 -0.08 -12.44 -19.35
N ALA A 307 0.54 -13.61 -19.30
CA ALA A 307 -0.16 -14.88 -19.44
C ALA A 307 -1.09 -15.09 -18.24
N ASN A 308 -2.15 -15.88 -18.47
CA ASN A 308 -2.97 -16.38 -17.39
C ASN A 308 -2.16 -17.32 -16.51
N MET A 309 -1.86 -16.92 -15.27
CA MET A 309 -1.03 -17.67 -14.34
C MET A 309 -1.80 -18.74 -13.58
N THR A 310 -3.14 -18.88 -13.75
CA THR A 310 -3.95 -19.85 -13.00
C THR A 310 -3.52 -21.32 -13.18
N SER A 311 -2.83 -21.64 -14.26
CA SER A 311 -2.24 -22.96 -14.51
C SER A 311 -0.78 -23.10 -14.07
N SER A 312 -0.16 -22.08 -13.50
CA SER A 312 1.26 -22.07 -13.14
C SER A 312 1.58 -22.75 -11.81
N GLY A 313 0.57 -23.38 -11.22
CA GLY A 313 0.69 -24.06 -9.93
C GLY A 313 0.50 -23.13 -8.73
N ILE A 314 0.12 -23.74 -7.62
CA ILE A 314 -0.39 -23.08 -6.40
C ILE A 314 0.53 -21.99 -5.82
N CYS A 315 1.83 -22.01 -6.13
CA CYS A 315 2.79 -21.01 -5.66
C CYS A 315 2.92 -19.77 -6.57
N ARG A 316 2.31 -19.81 -7.76
CA ARG A 316 2.46 -18.75 -8.78
C ARG A 316 1.14 -18.25 -9.35
N ASP A 317 0.02 -18.88 -9.01
CA ASP A 317 -1.29 -18.66 -9.61
C ASP A 317 -2.07 -17.52 -8.94
N TYR A 318 -1.45 -16.79 -8.01
CA TYR A 318 -2.10 -15.75 -7.25
C TYR A 318 -1.19 -14.53 -7.00
N GLY A 319 -1.81 -13.40 -6.75
CA GLY A 319 -1.21 -12.22 -6.15
C GLY A 319 -1.66 -12.06 -4.70
N LEU A 320 -1.06 -11.13 -3.98
CA LEU A 320 -1.38 -10.84 -2.58
C LEU A 320 -1.78 -9.38 -2.41
N LEU A 321 -2.95 -9.14 -1.82
CA LEU A 321 -3.30 -7.88 -1.22
C LEU A 321 -3.03 -8.00 0.28
N GLY A 322 -2.15 -7.14 0.80
CA GLY A 322 -1.88 -7.01 2.23
C GLY A 322 -2.69 -5.87 2.83
N ARG A 323 -3.27 -6.06 4.02
CA ARG A 323 -3.87 -4.97 4.78
C ARG A 323 -3.20 -4.88 6.14
N VAL A 324 -2.47 -3.78 6.36
CA VAL A 324 -1.66 -3.55 7.56
C VAL A 324 -2.41 -2.61 8.48
N HIS A 325 -2.71 -3.06 9.69
CA HIS A 325 -3.35 -2.26 10.73
C HIS A 325 -2.31 -1.78 11.73
N LEU A 326 -2.20 -0.46 11.83
CA LEU A 326 -1.20 0.19 12.66
C LEU A 326 -1.87 1.02 13.75
N ARG A 327 -1.15 1.16 14.86
CA ARG A 327 -1.54 2.02 15.96
C ARG A 327 -0.33 2.80 16.49
N ARG A 328 -0.57 4.03 16.93
CA ARG A 328 0.46 4.87 17.51
C ARG A 328 0.93 4.30 18.85
N GLY A 329 2.23 4.04 18.97
CA GLY A 329 2.91 3.67 20.22
C GLY A 329 3.18 4.87 21.13
N ALA A 330 3.67 4.61 22.32
CA ALA A 330 4.03 5.65 23.29
C ALA A 330 5.23 6.51 22.82
N ASP A 331 6.09 5.95 21.98
CA ASP A 331 7.23 6.62 21.35
C ASP A 331 6.85 7.50 20.14
N GLY A 332 5.56 7.52 19.79
CA GLY A 332 5.04 8.29 18.66
C GLY A 332 5.15 7.59 17.31
N LYS A 333 5.76 6.41 17.22
CA LYS A 333 5.80 5.60 16.00
C LYS A 333 4.48 4.87 15.75
N LEU A 334 4.17 4.59 14.48
CA LEU A 334 3.09 3.69 14.12
C LEU A 334 3.60 2.25 14.14
N LEU A 335 3.01 1.44 15.00
CA LEU A 335 3.39 0.04 15.20
C LEU A 335 2.39 -0.88 14.51
N VAL A 336 2.89 -1.91 13.82
CA VAL A 336 2.07 -2.98 13.25
C VAL A 336 1.38 -3.73 14.38
N ARG A 337 0.05 -3.88 14.31
CA ARG A 337 -0.77 -4.60 15.28
C ARG A 337 -1.43 -5.84 14.68
N ALA A 338 -1.88 -5.74 13.43
CA ALA A 338 -2.44 -6.87 12.70
C ALA A 338 -2.12 -6.74 11.20
N VAL A 339 -2.05 -7.88 10.53
CA VAL A 339 -1.88 -7.97 9.07
C VAL A 339 -2.89 -8.97 8.53
N GLU A 340 -3.70 -8.53 7.56
CA GLU A 340 -4.53 -9.42 6.76
C GLU A 340 -3.80 -9.72 5.44
N ALA A 341 -3.76 -10.99 5.06
CA ALA A 341 -3.24 -11.48 3.79
C ALA A 341 -4.43 -11.96 2.95
N ILE A 342 -4.68 -11.33 1.81
CA ILE A 342 -5.83 -11.60 0.95
C ILE A 342 -5.32 -12.09 -0.39
N PRO A 343 -5.39 -13.42 -0.66
CA PRO A 343 -5.00 -13.96 -1.96
C PRO A 343 -5.93 -13.46 -3.06
N VAL A 344 -5.34 -13.05 -4.19
CA VAL A 344 -6.02 -12.49 -5.36
C VAL A 344 -5.71 -13.34 -6.57
N THR A 345 -6.71 -13.75 -7.30
CA THR A 345 -6.58 -14.48 -8.58
C THR A 345 -7.04 -13.61 -9.74
N ASP A 346 -6.94 -14.15 -10.96
CA ASP A 346 -7.34 -13.50 -12.22
C ASP A 346 -6.65 -12.15 -12.46
N THR A 347 -5.45 -12.02 -11.94
CA THR A 347 -4.65 -10.79 -11.96
C THR A 347 -4.26 -10.33 -13.37
N HIS A 348 -4.44 -11.18 -14.38
CA HIS A 348 -4.18 -10.87 -15.78
C HIS A 348 -5.35 -10.17 -16.48
N LEU A 349 -6.56 -10.15 -15.87
CA LEU A 349 -7.78 -9.54 -16.44
C LEU A 349 -8.63 -8.80 -15.41
N ARG A 350 -9.13 -9.53 -14.39
CA ARG A 350 -10.12 -9.05 -13.41
C ARG A 350 -9.76 -9.55 -12.01
N PRO A 351 -8.84 -8.89 -11.31
CA PRO A 351 -8.44 -9.32 -9.99
C PRO A 351 -9.67 -9.48 -9.07
N ARG A 352 -9.72 -10.62 -8.40
CA ARG A 352 -10.74 -10.96 -7.42
C ARG A 352 -10.18 -11.80 -6.30
N ARG A 353 -10.81 -11.77 -5.15
CA ARG A 353 -10.38 -12.60 -4.01
C ARG A 353 -10.46 -14.09 -4.34
N LEU A 354 -9.50 -14.86 -3.88
CA LEU A 354 -9.67 -16.28 -3.63
C LEU A 354 -10.38 -16.44 -2.28
N THR A 355 -11.48 -17.15 -2.27
CA THR A 355 -12.33 -17.35 -1.08
C THR A 355 -12.35 -18.80 -0.63
N GLY A 356 -12.86 -19.06 0.57
CA GLY A 356 -13.02 -20.41 1.12
C GLY A 356 -11.71 -21.21 1.12
N GLU A 357 -11.79 -22.49 0.78
CA GLU A 357 -10.66 -23.42 0.78
C GLU A 357 -9.55 -22.98 -0.19
N GLN A 358 -9.89 -22.50 -1.39
CA GLN A 358 -8.89 -22.04 -2.35
C GLN A 358 -8.03 -20.87 -1.81
N GLY A 359 -8.65 -19.94 -1.10
CA GLY A 359 -7.94 -18.87 -0.42
C GLY A 359 -7.09 -19.40 0.74
N ALA A 360 -7.65 -20.28 1.58
CA ALA A 360 -6.95 -20.88 2.71
C ALA A 360 -5.71 -21.66 2.26
N ASP A 361 -5.77 -22.36 1.13
CA ASP A 361 -4.63 -23.06 0.55
C ASP A 361 -3.49 -22.10 0.19
N ARG A 362 -3.80 -20.91 -0.38
CA ARG A 362 -2.76 -19.91 -0.69
C ARG A 362 -2.20 -19.26 0.58
N ILE A 363 -2.96 -19.22 1.67
CA ILE A 363 -2.42 -18.84 2.98
C ILE A 363 -1.45 -19.88 3.51
N HIS A 364 -1.72 -21.19 3.35
CA HIS A 364 -0.76 -22.23 3.65
C HIS A 364 0.51 -22.14 2.80
N VAL A 365 0.38 -21.82 1.50
CA VAL A 365 1.54 -21.54 0.63
C VAL A 365 2.32 -20.33 1.14
N LEU A 366 1.65 -19.24 1.50
CA LEU A 366 2.30 -18.05 2.06
C LEU A 366 3.07 -18.39 3.35
N ASN A 367 2.48 -19.20 4.22
CA ASN A 367 3.14 -19.68 5.44
C ASN A 367 4.37 -20.55 5.14
N TYR A 368 4.30 -21.39 4.10
CA TYR A 368 5.46 -22.16 3.62
C TYR A 368 6.57 -21.23 3.12
N LEU A 369 6.24 -20.25 2.28
CA LEU A 369 7.21 -19.28 1.76
C LEU A 369 7.80 -18.42 2.89
N ALA A 370 6.99 -18.04 3.87
CA ALA A 370 7.46 -17.33 5.05
C ALA A 370 8.41 -18.20 5.91
N ALA A 371 8.24 -19.53 5.94
CA ALA A 371 9.17 -20.42 6.62
C ALA A 371 10.57 -20.42 6.01
N THR A 372 10.69 -20.11 4.71
CA THR A 372 11.99 -19.99 4.06
C THR A 372 12.81 -18.77 4.51
N LEU A 373 12.17 -17.83 5.23
CA LEU A 373 12.81 -16.64 5.81
C LEU A 373 13.34 -16.87 7.22
N ASP A 374 13.02 -18.03 7.83
CA ASP A 374 13.43 -18.34 9.19
C ASP A 374 14.96 -18.50 9.28
N ASP A 375 15.48 -18.20 10.45
CA ASP A 375 16.90 -18.33 10.73
C ASP A 375 17.31 -19.81 10.67
N PRO A 376 18.45 -20.18 10.07
CA PRO A 376 18.97 -21.54 10.12
C PRO A 376 19.10 -22.11 11.56
N ALA A 377 19.27 -21.25 12.56
CA ALA A 377 19.24 -21.62 13.98
C ALA A 377 17.81 -21.91 14.53
N GLY A 378 16.79 -21.94 13.67
CA GLY A 378 15.40 -22.26 14.03
C GLY A 378 14.58 -21.11 14.59
N LYS A 379 15.08 -19.88 14.59
CA LYS A 379 14.30 -18.71 15.02
C LYS A 379 13.32 -18.31 13.93
N ALA A 380 12.03 -18.36 14.22
CA ALA A 380 10.98 -17.91 13.32
C ALA A 380 11.14 -16.41 12.99
N ARG A 381 11.16 -16.07 11.71
CA ARG A 381 11.24 -14.70 11.18
C ARG A 381 10.02 -14.38 10.33
N GLY A 382 9.63 -15.31 9.47
CA GLY A 382 8.48 -15.14 8.61
C GLY A 382 7.17 -15.16 9.39
N LEU A 383 6.21 -14.34 8.98
CA LEU A 383 4.87 -14.34 9.54
C LEU A 383 4.12 -15.62 9.20
N ARG A 384 3.39 -16.14 10.17
CA ARG A 384 2.46 -17.27 10.00
C ARG A 384 1.04 -16.77 10.16
N PHE A 385 0.30 -16.80 9.07
CA PHE A 385 -1.08 -16.34 9.02
C PHE A 385 -2.03 -17.49 9.37
N THR A 386 -3.04 -17.21 10.19
CA THR A 386 -4.15 -18.13 10.45
C THR A 386 -5.17 -18.00 9.33
N PRO A 387 -5.44 -19.07 8.54
CA PRO A 387 -6.51 -19.03 7.53
C PRO A 387 -7.86 -18.72 8.17
N GLN A 388 -8.65 -17.88 7.50
CA GLN A 388 -9.99 -17.47 7.89
C GLN A 388 -11.03 -18.09 6.96
N ASN A 389 -12.27 -18.23 7.41
CA ASN A 389 -13.38 -18.77 6.60
C ASN A 389 -13.62 -17.99 5.30
N SER A 390 -13.22 -16.72 5.25
CA SER A 390 -13.25 -15.87 4.05
C SER A 390 -12.24 -16.28 2.98
N GLY A 391 -11.28 -17.15 3.28
CA GLY A 391 -10.13 -17.47 2.43
C GLY A 391 -8.94 -16.54 2.62
N SER A 392 -9.05 -15.50 3.45
CA SER A 392 -7.91 -14.63 3.83
C SER A 392 -7.10 -15.26 4.97
N GLY A 393 -5.89 -14.73 5.21
CA GLY A 393 -5.08 -15.03 6.39
C GLY A 393 -5.05 -13.84 7.34
N LEU A 394 -4.97 -14.11 8.63
CA LEU A 394 -4.84 -13.10 9.66
C LEU A 394 -3.65 -13.38 10.57
N TYR A 395 -2.81 -12.37 10.77
CA TYR A 395 -1.77 -12.35 11.79
C TYR A 395 -2.05 -11.22 12.78
N CYS A 396 -1.96 -11.50 14.06
CA CYS A 396 -2.09 -10.51 15.14
C CYS A 396 -0.85 -10.51 16.02
N VAL A 397 -0.32 -9.34 16.31
CA VAL A 397 0.76 -9.16 17.28
C VAL A 397 0.23 -9.48 18.68
N ALA A 398 1.06 -10.05 19.54
CA ALA A 398 0.69 -10.38 20.91
C ALA A 398 0.05 -9.17 21.63
N GLY A 399 -1.10 -9.38 22.24
CA GLY A 399 -1.89 -8.37 22.95
C GLY A 399 -2.72 -7.45 22.04
N ALA A 400 -2.76 -7.67 20.70
CA ALA A 400 -3.59 -6.90 19.78
C ALA A 400 -5.09 -7.12 19.99
N ASP A 401 -5.48 -8.25 20.57
CA ASP A 401 -6.85 -8.56 21.00
C ASP A 401 -7.41 -7.57 22.05
N LYS A 402 -6.51 -6.89 22.77
CA LYS A 402 -6.84 -5.86 23.79
C LYS A 402 -6.87 -4.45 23.21
N ASP A 403 -6.46 -4.26 21.96
CA ASP A 403 -6.51 -2.95 21.33
C ASP A 403 -7.97 -2.51 21.13
N PRO A 404 -8.27 -1.20 21.27
CA PRO A 404 -9.62 -0.68 21.00
C PRO A 404 -9.94 -0.73 19.49
N GLY A 405 -11.25 -0.70 19.19
CA GLY A 405 -11.76 -0.57 17.83
C GLY A 405 -11.51 -1.79 16.95
N ARG A 406 -11.18 -1.55 15.70
CA ARG A 406 -11.07 -2.57 14.66
C ARG A 406 -10.02 -3.64 14.94
N ILE A 407 -8.86 -3.26 15.47
CA ILE A 407 -7.76 -4.21 15.73
C ILE A 407 -8.17 -5.26 16.76
N GLY A 408 -8.70 -4.82 17.92
CA GLY A 408 -9.15 -5.75 18.94
C GLY A 408 -10.29 -6.65 18.46
N ALA A 409 -11.21 -6.10 17.65
CA ALA A 409 -12.28 -6.89 17.06
C ALA A 409 -11.75 -7.97 16.09
N LEU A 410 -10.79 -7.64 15.25
CA LEU A 410 -10.14 -8.58 14.32
C LEU A 410 -9.35 -9.68 15.07
N CYS A 411 -8.63 -9.30 16.13
CA CYS A 411 -7.67 -10.19 16.79
C CYS A 411 -8.28 -11.06 17.91
N ARG A 412 -9.52 -10.82 18.26
CA ARG A 412 -10.23 -11.47 19.37
C ARG A 412 -10.35 -12.94 19.15
N ASN A 413 -10.03 -13.86 19.20
CA ASN A 413 -10.21 -15.29 18.96
C ASN A 413 -9.34 -15.84 17.81
N VAL A 414 -8.30 -15.09 17.39
CA VAL A 414 -7.38 -15.59 16.39
C VAL A 414 -6.56 -16.73 17.00
N GLN A 415 -6.66 -17.91 16.39
CA GLN A 415 -5.87 -19.07 16.79
C GLN A 415 -4.48 -19.01 16.18
N PRO A 416 -3.47 -19.68 16.74
CA PRO A 416 -2.19 -19.87 16.09
C PRO A 416 -2.35 -20.47 14.68
N ALA A 417 -1.45 -20.12 13.77
CA ALA A 417 -1.48 -20.65 12.41
C ALA A 417 -1.36 -22.19 12.46
N PRO A 418 -2.27 -22.91 11.79
CA PRO A 418 -2.24 -24.37 11.78
C PRO A 418 -1.07 -24.90 10.94
N LEU A 419 -0.71 -26.16 11.17
CA LEU A 419 0.23 -26.85 10.29
C LEU A 419 -0.35 -26.95 8.87
N ILE A 420 0.52 -27.01 7.88
CA ILE A 420 0.13 -27.22 6.49
C ILE A 420 -0.48 -28.63 6.35
N PRO A 421 -1.70 -28.76 5.79
CA PRO A 421 -2.32 -30.06 5.56
C PRO A 421 -1.42 -31.00 4.74
N ALA A 422 -1.35 -32.27 5.11
CA ALA A 422 -0.49 -33.25 4.44
C ALA A 422 -0.82 -33.38 2.93
N THR A 423 -2.10 -33.28 2.56
CA THR A 423 -2.57 -33.30 1.17
C THR A 423 -2.02 -32.13 0.34
N LEU A 424 -1.78 -30.99 0.97
CA LEU A 424 -1.27 -29.79 0.33
C LEU A 424 0.27 -29.78 0.26
N GLN A 425 0.96 -30.45 1.17
CA GLN A 425 2.43 -30.44 1.24
C GLN A 425 3.09 -30.92 -0.05
N SER A 426 2.55 -31.98 -0.70
CA SER A 426 3.09 -32.51 -1.95
C SER A 426 2.92 -31.51 -3.12
N GLN A 427 1.79 -30.83 -3.18
CA GLN A 427 1.53 -29.81 -4.20
C GLN A 427 2.45 -28.59 -4.03
N ILE A 428 2.64 -28.15 -2.77
CA ILE A 428 3.56 -27.07 -2.42
C ILE A 428 5.00 -27.45 -2.80
N ALA A 429 5.46 -28.65 -2.41
CA ALA A 429 6.79 -29.12 -2.72
C ALA A 429 7.07 -29.15 -4.24
N ALA A 430 6.11 -29.63 -5.03
CA ALA A 430 6.23 -29.67 -6.49
C ALA A 430 6.22 -28.25 -7.14
N SER A 431 5.39 -27.34 -6.64
CA SER A 431 5.13 -26.04 -7.24
C SER A 431 6.08 -24.94 -6.75
N CYS A 432 6.57 -25.00 -5.52
CA CYS A 432 7.39 -23.97 -4.87
C CYS A 432 8.90 -24.28 -4.85
N SER A 433 9.35 -25.33 -5.52
CA SER A 433 10.76 -25.76 -5.49
C SER A 433 11.72 -24.89 -6.30
N LYS A 434 11.19 -23.98 -7.14
CA LYS A 434 11.99 -23.11 -8.03
C LYS A 434 11.75 -21.62 -7.76
#